data_e786d985d967e248174b038c2822f9eb
#
_entry.id   e786d985d967e248174b038c2822f9eb
#
_cell.length_a   1.000
_cell.length_b   1.000
_cell.length_c   1.000
_cell.angle_alpha   90.00
_cell.angle_beta   90.00
_cell.angle_gamma   90.00
#
_symmetry.space_group_name_H-M   'P 1'
#
loop_
_entity.id
_entity.type
_entity.pdbx_description
1 polymer ?
#
loop_
_entity_poly.entity_id
_entity_poly.type
_entity_poly.pdbx_seq_one_letter_code
_entity_poly.pdbx_strand_id
1 'polypeptide(L)'
;EYYVAEDIEAAGLAVGGLSFVGEEYMAGLNYWSMVLLADGLDVGDAGFTGSGDILMLEFLTPLSVTEGIPSGTYLVSFEDRESVAMAGFVYRNLFMGCFYMGIENGAIGNVAAVVSGTVTVERDGETYAVALDGADMAGNRITAAFRGAVEVSDERDTGFLESAVLRGRASAAEAVRASAYGRMAGYCMPADGSPDCG
;
A
#
# COMPACT_ATOMS: atom_id res chain seq x y z
N GLU A 1 -16.38 -6.70 -2.65
CA GLU A 1 -16.52 -5.26 -2.34
C GLU A 1 -15.53 -4.97 -1.20
N TYR A 2 -14.68 -3.95 -1.37
CA TYR A 2 -13.62 -3.61 -0.42
C TYR A 2 -13.98 -2.31 0.30
N TYR A 3 -14.81 -2.42 1.31
CA TYR A 3 -15.21 -1.31 2.18
C TYR A 3 -15.34 -1.80 3.63
N VAL A 4 -15.20 -0.88 4.57
CA VAL A 4 -15.40 -1.16 5.99
C VAL A 4 -16.85 -0.93 6.41
N ALA A 5 -17.22 -1.42 7.58
CA ALA A 5 -18.60 -1.26 8.10
C ALA A 5 -18.85 0.11 8.75
N GLU A 6 -17.79 0.78 9.17
CA GLU A 6 -17.79 2.06 9.89
C GLU A 6 -16.50 2.82 9.63
N ASP A 7 -16.43 4.08 10.07
CA ASP A 7 -15.21 4.89 9.96
C ASP A 7 -14.03 4.21 10.67
N ILE A 8 -12.84 4.28 10.05
CA ILE A 8 -11.60 3.70 10.57
C ILE A 8 -10.57 4.81 10.83
N GLU A 9 -9.94 4.72 11.98
CA GLU A 9 -8.68 5.40 12.26
C GLU A 9 -7.58 4.34 12.36
N ALA A 10 -6.75 4.22 11.31
CA ALA A 10 -5.62 3.31 11.33
C ALA A 10 -4.57 3.79 12.34
N ALA A 11 -4.32 2.97 13.35
CA ALA A 11 -3.56 3.35 14.52
C ALA A 11 -2.21 2.65 14.62
N GLY A 12 -1.29 3.26 15.34
CA GLY A 12 -0.03 2.64 15.73
C GLY A 12 0.94 2.38 14.59
N LEU A 13 0.78 3.02 13.42
CA LEU A 13 1.69 2.87 12.29
C LEU A 13 3.10 3.32 12.69
N ALA A 14 4.08 2.42 12.66
CA ALA A 14 5.42 2.63 13.20
C ALA A 14 6.55 2.19 12.24
N VAL A 15 6.26 1.31 11.30
CA VAL A 15 7.23 0.80 10.32
C VAL A 15 6.80 1.22 8.92
N GLY A 16 7.74 1.75 8.13
CA GLY A 16 7.46 2.20 6.77
C GLY A 16 8.50 1.70 5.77
N GLY A 17 8.03 1.26 4.61
CA GLY A 17 8.82 0.95 3.43
C GLY A 17 8.30 1.72 2.21
N LEU A 18 9.21 2.17 1.35
CA LEU A 18 8.91 2.86 0.10
C LEU A 18 9.69 2.22 -1.02
N SER A 19 9.02 1.84 -2.07
CA SER A 19 9.66 1.27 -3.23
C SER A 19 9.47 2.12 -4.48
N PHE A 20 10.55 2.33 -5.17
CA PHE A 20 10.62 2.99 -6.45
C PHE A 20 10.52 1.96 -7.57
N VAL A 21 9.42 1.98 -8.30
CA VAL A 21 9.12 1.02 -9.36
C VAL A 21 9.38 1.62 -10.76
N GLY A 22 9.48 2.95 -10.85
CA GLY A 22 9.71 3.64 -12.10
C GLY A 22 8.49 3.61 -13.04
N GLU A 23 8.72 3.46 -14.33
CA GLU A 23 7.68 3.50 -15.38
C GLU A 23 7.00 2.14 -15.63
N GLU A 24 7.17 1.13 -14.78
CA GLU A 24 6.60 -0.21 -15.02
C GLU A 24 5.07 -0.21 -15.08
N TYR A 25 4.42 0.68 -14.32
CA TYR A 25 2.96 0.80 -14.34
C TYR A 25 2.44 1.59 -15.54
N MET A 26 3.07 2.74 -15.83
CA MET A 26 2.64 3.66 -16.87
C MET A 26 3.81 4.44 -17.44
N ALA A 27 3.94 4.45 -18.76
CA ALA A 27 4.95 5.24 -19.44
C ALA A 27 4.73 6.75 -19.20
N GLY A 28 5.81 7.45 -18.88
CA GLY A 28 5.78 8.90 -18.62
C GLY A 28 5.55 9.29 -17.17
N LEU A 29 5.28 8.33 -16.27
CA LEU A 29 5.10 8.56 -14.84
C LEU A 29 5.93 7.57 -14.03
N ASN A 30 6.55 8.04 -12.97
CA ASN A 30 7.14 7.17 -11.97
C ASN A 30 6.08 6.68 -10.98
N TYR A 31 6.08 5.38 -10.76
CA TYR A 31 5.24 4.71 -9.78
C TYR A 31 6.02 4.40 -8.52
N TRP A 32 5.40 4.71 -7.38
CA TRP A 32 5.92 4.48 -6.05
C TRP A 32 4.89 3.73 -5.21
N SER A 33 5.35 2.81 -4.38
CA SER A 33 4.48 2.14 -3.42
C SER A 33 5.05 2.26 -2.02
N MET A 34 4.26 2.82 -1.12
CA MET A 34 4.55 2.96 0.30
C MET A 34 3.69 1.99 1.08
N VAL A 35 4.30 1.26 2.00
CA VAL A 35 3.59 0.39 2.95
C VAL A 35 3.94 0.81 4.35
N LEU A 36 2.92 1.08 5.16
CA LEU A 36 3.04 1.47 6.55
C LEU A 36 2.36 0.40 7.42
N LEU A 37 3.03 -0.05 8.46
CA LEU A 37 2.59 -1.11 9.35
C LEU A 37 2.47 -0.60 10.78
N ALA A 38 1.47 -1.10 11.49
CA ALA A 38 1.38 -0.92 12.93
C ALA A 38 2.51 -1.63 13.68
N ASP A 39 2.91 -1.04 14.82
CA ASP A 39 3.80 -1.72 15.77
C ASP A 39 3.16 -3.03 16.26
N GLY A 40 3.96 -4.09 16.31
CA GLY A 40 3.49 -5.43 16.69
C GLY A 40 2.97 -6.29 15.54
N LEU A 41 2.90 -5.76 14.32
CA LEU A 41 2.78 -6.58 13.11
C LEU A 41 4.16 -7.01 12.63
N ASP A 42 4.30 -8.29 12.41
CA ASP A 42 5.46 -8.86 11.73
C ASP A 42 5.02 -9.56 10.45
N VAL A 43 5.86 -9.47 9.42
CA VAL A 43 5.58 -9.98 8.09
C VAL A 43 6.70 -10.91 7.67
N GLY A 44 6.48 -12.21 7.76
CA GLY A 44 7.43 -13.24 7.38
C GLY A 44 6.96 -14.09 6.19
N ASP A 45 7.81 -15.04 5.78
CA ASP A 45 7.52 -15.97 4.67
C ASP A 45 6.22 -16.75 4.89
N ALA A 46 5.88 -17.02 6.16
CA ALA A 46 4.64 -17.71 6.51
C ALA A 46 3.44 -16.73 6.61
N GLY A 47 3.59 -15.42 6.56
CA GLY A 47 2.62 -14.39 6.57
C GLY A 47 2.65 -13.36 7.67
N PHE A 48 1.49 -12.78 7.91
CA PHE A 48 1.34 -11.86 9.01
C PHE A 48 1.35 -12.62 10.34
N THR A 49 2.03 -12.06 11.33
CA THR A 49 1.90 -12.43 12.74
C THR A 49 1.58 -11.18 13.56
N GLY A 50 0.85 -11.36 14.66
CA GLY A 50 0.37 -10.23 15.46
C GLY A 50 -0.94 -9.66 14.95
N SER A 51 -1.25 -8.45 15.42
CA SER A 51 -2.46 -7.71 15.07
C SER A 51 -2.13 -6.24 14.92
N GLY A 52 -2.86 -5.55 14.04
CA GLY A 52 -2.68 -4.12 13.79
C GLY A 52 -3.09 -3.73 12.38
N ASP A 53 -2.84 -2.49 12.03
CA ASP A 53 -3.25 -1.88 10.78
C ASP A 53 -2.12 -1.84 9.76
N ILE A 54 -2.47 -1.99 8.50
CA ILE A 54 -1.62 -1.79 7.35
C ILE A 54 -2.23 -0.71 6.47
N LEU A 55 -1.41 0.23 6.04
CA LEU A 55 -1.79 1.20 5.04
C LEU A 55 -0.86 1.06 3.83
N MET A 56 -1.45 0.82 2.66
CA MET A 56 -0.77 0.85 1.38
C MET A 56 -1.12 2.14 0.67
N LEU A 57 -0.12 2.86 0.19
CA LEU A 57 -0.27 4.11 -0.53
C LEU A 57 0.57 4.06 -1.79
N GLU A 58 -0.04 4.23 -2.93
CA GLU A 58 0.63 4.22 -4.22
C GLU A 58 0.54 5.58 -4.89
N PHE A 59 1.66 6.07 -5.43
CA PHE A 59 1.77 7.41 -5.96
C PHE A 59 2.27 7.40 -7.40
N LEU A 60 1.73 8.32 -8.19
CA LEU A 60 2.25 8.67 -9.51
C LEU A 60 2.94 10.02 -9.43
N THR A 61 4.19 10.08 -9.87
CA THR A 61 5.01 11.29 -9.83
C THR A 61 5.65 11.58 -11.18
N PRO A 62 6.12 12.83 -11.42
CA PRO A 62 6.91 13.14 -12.59
C PRO A 62 8.17 12.26 -12.67
N LEU A 63 8.68 12.01 -13.89
CA LEU A 63 9.92 11.24 -14.13
C LEU A 63 11.15 11.81 -13.44
N SER A 64 11.16 13.10 -13.14
CA SER A 64 12.26 13.76 -12.41
C SER A 64 12.33 13.39 -10.91
N VAL A 65 11.29 12.73 -10.37
CA VAL A 65 11.21 12.33 -8.95
C VAL A 65 11.76 10.91 -8.81
N THR A 66 13.00 10.77 -8.35
CA THR A 66 13.70 9.47 -8.28
C THR A 66 14.30 9.15 -6.90
N GLU A 67 14.20 10.06 -5.93
CA GLU A 67 14.83 9.89 -4.61
C GLU A 67 13.83 9.69 -3.47
N GLY A 68 12.54 9.61 -3.78
CA GLY A 68 11.46 9.44 -2.80
C GLY A 68 10.30 10.40 -3.07
N ILE A 69 9.19 10.21 -2.37
CA ILE A 69 7.99 11.02 -2.53
C ILE A 69 8.24 12.44 -1.99
N PRO A 70 8.07 13.50 -2.79
CA PRO A 70 8.21 14.88 -2.33
C PRO A 70 7.16 15.27 -1.29
N SER A 71 7.49 16.24 -0.45
CA SER A 71 6.48 16.87 0.41
C SER A 71 5.38 17.51 -0.42
N GLY A 72 4.13 17.28 -0.04
CA GLY A 72 2.97 17.77 -0.75
C GLY A 72 1.67 17.13 -0.31
N THR A 73 0.58 17.57 -0.92
CA THR A 73 -0.75 16.95 -0.76
C THR A 73 -1.14 16.27 -2.09
N TYR A 74 -1.40 14.99 -2.00
CA TYR A 74 -1.74 14.12 -3.12
C TYR A 74 -3.22 13.80 -3.06
N LEU A 75 -3.96 14.16 -4.10
CA LEU A 75 -5.36 13.78 -4.20
C LEU A 75 -5.46 12.28 -4.50
N VAL A 76 -6.30 11.57 -3.75
CA VAL A 76 -6.64 10.18 -4.08
C VAL A 76 -7.56 10.19 -5.31
N SER A 77 -7.11 9.60 -6.40
CA SER A 77 -7.77 9.72 -7.70
C SER A 77 -7.57 8.49 -8.57
N PHE A 78 -8.56 8.19 -9.43
CA PHE A 78 -8.43 7.21 -10.52
C PHE A 78 -7.78 7.80 -11.78
N GLU A 79 -7.39 9.07 -11.75
CA GLU A 79 -6.74 9.71 -12.89
C GLU A 79 -5.25 9.36 -12.92
N ASP A 80 -4.79 8.87 -14.05
CA ASP A 80 -3.38 8.61 -14.31
C ASP A 80 -2.65 9.91 -14.68
N ARG A 81 -2.26 10.67 -13.65
CA ARG A 81 -1.56 11.94 -13.79
C ARG A 81 -0.53 12.15 -12.68
N GLU A 82 0.35 13.10 -12.89
CA GLU A 82 1.36 13.47 -11.91
C GLU A 82 0.76 13.96 -10.59
N SER A 83 1.47 13.69 -9.50
CA SER A 83 1.19 14.19 -8.15
C SER A 83 -0.18 13.75 -7.62
N VAL A 84 -0.54 12.49 -7.86
CA VAL A 84 -1.71 11.85 -7.27
C VAL A 84 -1.30 10.67 -6.40
N ALA A 85 -2.14 10.36 -5.41
CA ALA A 85 -2.22 9.04 -4.81
C ALA A 85 -3.26 8.23 -5.59
N MET A 86 -2.92 7.03 -6.01
CA MET A 86 -3.81 6.21 -6.82
C MET A 86 -4.98 5.72 -5.97
N ALA A 87 -6.21 5.91 -6.44
CA ALA A 87 -7.38 5.32 -5.80
C ALA A 87 -7.29 3.79 -5.83
N GLY A 88 -7.74 3.15 -4.75
CA GLY A 88 -7.65 1.70 -4.60
C GLY A 88 -8.58 0.94 -5.56
N PHE A 89 -8.05 -0.06 -6.25
CA PHE A 89 -8.80 -0.99 -7.10
C PHE A 89 -8.14 -2.36 -7.15
N VAL A 90 -8.85 -3.36 -7.62
CA VAL A 90 -8.31 -4.72 -7.81
C VAL A 90 -8.12 -4.99 -9.28
N TYR A 91 -6.92 -5.38 -9.67
CA TYR A 91 -6.58 -5.79 -11.03
C TYR A 91 -5.89 -7.15 -11.03
N ARG A 92 -6.47 -8.15 -11.72
CA ARG A 92 -5.95 -9.52 -11.79
C ARG A 92 -5.59 -10.09 -10.40
N ASN A 93 -6.49 -9.94 -9.43
CA ASN A 93 -6.32 -10.34 -8.02
C ASN A 93 -5.18 -9.62 -7.27
N LEU A 94 -4.67 -8.51 -7.79
CA LEU A 94 -3.72 -7.63 -7.12
C LEU A 94 -4.45 -6.39 -6.60
N PHE A 95 -4.17 -6.02 -5.37
CA PHE A 95 -4.56 -4.73 -4.83
C PHE A 95 -3.64 -3.66 -5.41
N MET A 96 -4.21 -2.66 -6.05
CA MET A 96 -3.52 -1.54 -6.67
C MET A 96 -4.07 -0.24 -6.11
N GLY A 97 -3.21 0.75 -5.90
CA GLY A 97 -3.61 2.03 -5.33
C GLY A 97 -3.63 2.02 -3.79
N CYS A 98 -4.42 2.89 -3.20
CA CYS A 98 -4.48 3.08 -1.76
C CYS A 98 -5.45 2.09 -1.10
N PHE A 99 -4.95 1.35 -0.11
CA PHE A 99 -5.72 0.38 0.65
C PHE A 99 -5.43 0.46 2.15
N TYR A 100 -6.46 0.24 2.94
CA TYR A 100 -6.39 -0.09 4.35
C TYR A 100 -6.62 -1.59 4.55
N MET A 101 -5.90 -2.19 5.49
CA MET A 101 -6.11 -3.56 5.95
C MET A 101 -5.93 -3.65 7.46
N GLY A 102 -6.93 -4.22 8.14
CA GLY A 102 -6.82 -4.62 9.54
C GLY A 102 -6.41 -6.09 9.63
N ILE A 103 -5.39 -6.39 10.43
CA ILE A 103 -4.89 -7.74 10.69
C ILE A 103 -5.25 -8.13 12.11
N GLU A 104 -5.84 -9.30 12.29
CA GLU A 104 -6.18 -9.87 13.57
C GLU A 104 -5.54 -11.26 13.73
N ASN A 105 -4.61 -11.39 14.68
CA ASN A 105 -3.91 -12.66 14.96
C ASN A 105 -3.30 -13.31 13.68
N GLY A 106 -2.70 -12.48 12.84
CA GLY A 106 -2.08 -12.92 11.59
C GLY A 106 -3.06 -13.16 10.43
N ALA A 107 -4.36 -12.97 10.62
CA ALA A 107 -5.35 -13.09 9.57
C ALA A 107 -5.83 -11.72 9.10
N ILE A 108 -6.09 -11.60 7.79
CA ILE A 108 -6.72 -10.39 7.23
C ILE A 108 -8.17 -10.35 7.69
N GLY A 109 -8.54 -9.31 8.42
CA GLY A 109 -9.91 -9.00 8.81
C GLY A 109 -10.57 -8.03 7.84
N ASN A 110 -10.51 -6.74 8.15
CA ASN A 110 -11.10 -5.70 7.29
C ASN A 110 -10.15 -5.31 6.15
N VAL A 111 -10.69 -5.11 4.96
CA VAL A 111 -9.96 -4.54 3.81
C VAL A 111 -10.82 -3.48 3.16
N ALA A 112 -10.28 -2.31 2.93
CA ALA A 112 -10.98 -1.24 2.22
C ALA A 112 -10.08 -0.57 1.18
N ALA A 113 -10.63 -0.38 -0.01
CA ALA A 113 -10.05 0.47 -1.03
C ALA A 113 -10.32 1.94 -0.68
N VAL A 114 -9.28 2.75 -0.56
CA VAL A 114 -9.42 4.20 -0.40
C VAL A 114 -9.59 4.79 -1.80
N VAL A 115 -10.77 5.34 -2.08
CA VAL A 115 -11.13 5.76 -3.45
C VAL A 115 -11.25 7.27 -3.61
N SER A 116 -11.20 8.02 -2.51
CA SER A 116 -11.24 9.48 -2.51
C SER A 116 -10.53 10.05 -1.29
N GLY A 117 -10.25 11.34 -1.30
CA GLY A 117 -9.61 12.05 -0.19
C GLY A 117 -8.22 12.55 -0.54
N THR A 118 -7.36 12.69 0.46
CA THR A 118 -6.01 13.24 0.31
C THR A 118 -4.99 12.46 1.14
N VAL A 119 -3.78 12.35 0.61
CA VAL A 119 -2.59 11.94 1.35
C VAL A 119 -1.66 13.14 1.45
N THR A 120 -1.34 13.58 2.66
CA THR A 120 -0.34 14.62 2.88
C THR A 120 0.97 13.97 3.28
N VAL A 121 2.05 14.36 2.61
CA VAL A 121 3.41 13.88 2.85
C VAL A 121 4.28 15.07 3.23
N GLU A 122 5.00 14.95 4.34
CA GLU A 122 6.13 15.80 4.70
C GLU A 122 7.37 14.91 4.75
N ARG A 123 8.43 15.32 4.05
CA ARG A 123 9.69 14.58 3.98
C ARG A 123 10.84 15.43 4.44
N ASP A 124 11.66 14.87 5.34
CA ASP A 124 12.94 15.44 5.78
C ASP A 124 13.99 14.32 5.74
N GLY A 125 14.78 14.28 4.66
CA GLY A 125 15.71 13.19 4.38
C GLY A 125 14.99 11.85 4.22
N GLU A 126 15.28 10.92 5.11
CA GLU A 126 14.67 9.58 5.17
C GLU A 126 13.44 9.55 6.10
N THR A 127 13.15 10.64 6.80
CA THR A 127 12.00 10.73 7.69
C THR A 127 10.79 11.24 6.94
N TYR A 128 9.68 10.54 7.10
CA TYR A 128 8.39 10.91 6.52
C TYR A 128 7.37 11.15 7.63
N ALA A 129 6.55 12.18 7.47
CA ALA A 129 5.27 12.28 8.14
C ALA A 129 4.18 12.18 7.06
N VAL A 130 3.30 11.20 7.22
CA VAL A 130 2.24 10.89 6.26
C VAL A 130 0.91 10.94 6.98
N ALA A 131 -0.06 11.62 6.39
CA ALA A 131 -1.43 11.66 6.88
C ALA A 131 -2.39 11.32 5.73
N LEU A 132 -3.28 10.37 5.98
CA LEU A 132 -4.41 10.04 5.11
C LEU A 132 -5.69 10.60 5.71
N ASP A 133 -6.49 11.27 4.89
CA ASP A 133 -7.89 11.57 5.15
C ASP A 133 -8.67 11.18 3.89
N GLY A 134 -9.19 9.98 3.88
CA GLY A 134 -9.82 9.37 2.72
C GLY A 134 -11.15 8.71 3.04
N ALA A 135 -11.78 8.18 2.01
CA ALA A 135 -13.01 7.40 2.13
C ALA A 135 -12.99 6.20 1.19
N ASP A 136 -13.68 5.15 1.59
CA ASP A 136 -13.95 3.96 0.79
C ASP A 136 -15.15 4.16 -0.16
N MET A 137 -15.48 3.10 -0.92
CA MET A 137 -16.60 3.12 -1.87
C MET A 137 -17.98 3.25 -1.21
N ALA A 138 -18.11 2.91 0.06
CA ALA A 138 -19.35 3.05 0.82
C ALA A 138 -19.48 4.45 1.47
N GLY A 139 -18.41 5.25 1.43
CA GLY A 139 -18.33 6.58 2.01
C GLY A 139 -17.86 6.58 3.46
N ASN A 140 -17.42 5.43 4.01
CA ASN A 140 -16.83 5.40 5.34
C ASN A 140 -15.45 6.06 5.31
N ARG A 141 -15.19 6.89 6.31
CA ARG A 141 -13.94 7.62 6.42
C ARG A 141 -12.82 6.70 6.89
N ILE A 142 -11.66 6.83 6.24
CA ILE A 142 -10.43 6.13 6.62
C ILE A 142 -9.36 7.17 6.87
N THR A 143 -8.90 7.27 8.11
CA THR A 143 -7.82 8.18 8.50
C THR A 143 -6.61 7.40 8.99
N ALA A 144 -5.43 7.96 8.77
CA ALA A 144 -4.18 7.40 9.27
C ALA A 144 -3.16 8.51 9.48
N ALA A 145 -2.25 8.31 10.41
CA ALA A 145 -1.08 9.13 10.59
C ALA A 145 0.15 8.26 10.85
N PHE A 146 1.25 8.59 10.20
CA PHE A 146 2.56 7.96 10.38
C PHE A 146 3.63 9.03 10.51
N ARG A 147 4.63 8.79 11.37
CA ARG A 147 5.85 9.58 11.41
C ARG A 147 7.03 8.69 11.77
N GLY A 148 8.00 8.58 10.86
CA GLY A 148 9.17 7.74 11.10
C GLY A 148 10.11 7.71 9.92
N ALA A 149 11.22 6.99 10.08
CA ALA A 149 12.09 6.66 8.97
C ALA A 149 11.39 5.68 8.02
N VAL A 150 11.60 5.89 6.73
CA VAL A 150 11.08 5.02 5.67
C VAL A 150 12.27 4.51 4.87
N GLU A 151 12.42 3.20 4.83
CA GLU A 151 13.44 2.56 3.99
C GLU A 151 13.01 2.63 2.52
N VAL A 152 13.89 3.15 1.68
CA VAL A 152 13.64 3.26 0.23
C VAL A 152 14.36 2.14 -0.50
N SER A 153 13.64 1.36 -1.31
CA SER A 153 14.18 0.35 -2.20
C SER A 153 13.96 0.72 -3.67
N ASP A 154 14.94 0.44 -4.51
CA ASP A 154 14.84 0.59 -5.97
C ASP A 154 14.40 -0.76 -6.58
N GLU A 155 13.19 -0.80 -7.07
CA GLU A 155 12.56 -2.00 -7.64
C GLU A 155 12.43 -1.95 -9.16
N ARG A 156 13.06 -0.97 -9.80
CA ARG A 156 13.06 -0.89 -11.26
C ARG A 156 13.71 -2.14 -11.85
N ASP A 157 13.19 -2.62 -12.95
CA ASP A 157 13.66 -3.81 -13.69
C ASP A 157 13.56 -5.13 -12.89
N THR A 158 12.91 -5.15 -11.74
CA THR A 158 12.73 -6.37 -10.95
C THR A 158 11.51 -7.18 -11.35
N GLY A 159 10.68 -6.65 -12.27
CA GLY A 159 9.36 -7.19 -12.56
C GLY A 159 8.49 -7.13 -11.30
N PHE A 160 8.38 -5.95 -10.71
CA PHE A 160 7.74 -5.71 -9.42
C PHE A 160 6.37 -6.37 -9.28
N LEU A 161 5.55 -6.33 -10.33
CA LEU A 161 4.25 -6.99 -10.38
C LEU A 161 4.35 -8.53 -10.48
N GLU A 162 5.50 -9.06 -10.91
CA GLU A 162 5.76 -10.50 -11.04
C GLU A 162 6.63 -11.05 -9.89
N SER A 163 7.53 -10.23 -9.34
CA SER A 163 8.57 -10.68 -8.39
C SER A 163 8.19 -10.56 -6.92
N ALA A 164 7.13 -9.85 -6.56
CA ALA A 164 6.61 -9.84 -5.19
C ALA A 164 6.29 -11.25 -4.66
N VAL A 165 6.17 -12.21 -5.57
CA VAL A 165 5.87 -13.62 -5.28
C VAL A 165 7.14 -14.48 -5.13
N LEU A 166 8.33 -14.08 -5.60
CA LEU A 166 9.42 -15.04 -5.86
C LEU A 166 10.77 -14.81 -5.18
N ARG A 167 11.00 -13.77 -4.37
CA ARG A 167 12.33 -13.53 -3.79
C ARG A 167 12.35 -13.44 -2.27
N GLY A 168 12.60 -14.57 -1.62
CA GLY A 168 12.89 -14.67 -0.19
C GLY A 168 14.30 -14.16 0.20
N ARG A 169 14.64 -12.91 -0.17
CA ARG A 169 15.79 -12.17 0.37
C ARG A 169 15.51 -10.69 0.22
N ALA A 170 14.98 -10.09 1.26
CA ALA A 170 14.54 -8.74 1.13
C ALA A 170 14.84 -7.93 2.39
N SER A 171 15.04 -6.62 2.22
CA SER A 171 14.96 -5.62 3.27
C SER A 171 13.62 -5.74 4.01
N ALA A 172 13.47 -5.15 5.19
CA ALA A 172 12.19 -5.17 5.92
C ALA A 172 11.04 -4.67 5.04
N ALA A 173 11.29 -3.64 4.20
CA ALA A 173 10.32 -3.11 3.26
C ALA A 173 9.92 -4.12 2.18
N GLU A 174 10.88 -4.88 1.64
CA GLU A 174 10.62 -5.94 0.65
C GLU A 174 9.90 -7.14 1.28
N ALA A 175 10.26 -7.54 2.51
CA ALA A 175 9.56 -8.62 3.23
C ALA A 175 8.09 -8.26 3.48
N VAL A 176 7.83 -7.03 3.92
CA VAL A 176 6.49 -6.48 4.10
C VAL A 176 5.70 -6.54 2.79
N ARG A 177 6.32 -6.14 1.67
CA ARG A 177 5.67 -6.12 0.36
C ARG A 177 5.46 -7.51 -0.21
N ALA A 178 6.50 -8.35 -0.24
CA ALA A 178 6.40 -9.72 -0.74
C ALA A 178 5.33 -10.50 0.02
N SER A 179 5.21 -10.30 1.33
CA SER A 179 4.20 -10.95 2.15
C SER A 179 2.81 -10.34 1.97
N ALA A 180 2.67 -9.01 1.88
CA ALA A 180 1.40 -8.37 1.60
C ALA A 180 0.88 -8.74 0.20
N TYR A 181 1.71 -8.57 -0.83
CA TYR A 181 1.33 -8.89 -2.21
C TYR A 181 1.25 -10.39 -2.48
N GLY A 182 2.18 -11.18 -2.01
CA GLY A 182 2.19 -12.64 -2.22
C GLY A 182 0.98 -13.33 -1.62
N ARG A 183 0.44 -12.81 -0.52
CA ARG A 183 -0.79 -13.35 0.06
C ARG A 183 -2.04 -12.84 -0.56
N MET A 184 -2.05 -11.58 -0.99
CA MET A 184 -3.15 -11.04 -1.74
C MET A 184 -3.29 -11.73 -3.09
N ALA A 185 -2.18 -12.08 -3.76
CA ALA A 185 -2.18 -12.90 -4.97
C ALA A 185 -2.59 -14.37 -4.71
N GLY A 186 -2.36 -14.89 -3.50
CA GLY A 186 -2.82 -16.21 -3.07
C GLY A 186 -4.28 -16.25 -2.57
N TYR A 187 -4.87 -15.07 -2.32
CA TYR A 187 -6.31 -14.96 -2.12
C TYR A 187 -7.00 -14.87 -3.47
N CYS A 188 -7.23 -16.03 -4.06
CA CYS A 188 -8.16 -16.14 -5.17
C CYS A 188 -9.53 -15.68 -4.70
N MET A 189 -10.00 -14.57 -5.24
CA MET A 189 -11.38 -14.14 -5.05
C MET A 189 -12.19 -14.60 -6.25
N PRO A 190 -13.02 -15.64 -6.10
CA PRO A 190 -13.93 -16.04 -7.16
C PRO A 190 -14.90 -14.89 -7.43
N ALA A 191 -15.22 -14.68 -8.69
CA ALA A 191 -16.17 -13.66 -9.13
C ALA A 191 -17.59 -13.85 -8.55
N ASP A 192 -17.84 -14.97 -7.88
CA ASP A 192 -19.13 -15.38 -7.29
C ASP A 192 -19.10 -15.51 -5.75
N GLY A 193 -17.96 -15.15 -5.10
CA GLY A 193 -17.85 -15.19 -3.65
C GLY A 193 -17.69 -16.60 -3.03
N SER A 194 -17.35 -17.60 -3.81
CA SER A 194 -17.07 -18.94 -3.28
C SER A 194 -15.58 -19.12 -2.91
N PRO A 195 -15.22 -19.88 -1.84
CA PRO A 195 -13.85 -19.98 -1.34
C PRO A 195 -13.00 -21.07 -2.04
N ASP A 196 -13.36 -21.55 -3.19
CA ASP A 196 -12.63 -22.62 -3.88
C ASP A 196 -11.83 -22.11 -5.07
N CYS A 197 -10.51 -22.06 -4.87
CA CYS A 197 -9.53 -22.05 -5.94
C CYS A 197 -8.93 -23.46 -6.02
N GLY A 198 -9.44 -24.25 -6.96
CA GLY A 198 -8.89 -25.56 -7.25
C GLY A 198 -7.47 -25.51 -7.85
#